data_fa47fc4db84bf7f1d7fdbec4ee770e01
#
_entry.id   fa47fc4db84bf7f1d7fdbec4ee770e01
#
_cell.length_a   1.000
_cell.length_b   1.000
_cell.length_c   1.000
_cell.angle_alpha   90.00
_cell.angle_beta   90.00
_cell.angle_gamma   90.00
#
_symmetry.space_group_name_H-M   'P 1'
#
loop_
_entity.id
_entity.type
_entity.pdbx_description
1 polymer ?
#
loop_
_entity_poly.entity_id
_entity_poly.type
_entity_poly.pdbx_seq_one_letter_code
_entity_poly.pdbx_strand_id
1 'polypeptide(L)'
;MSPKKRSWFSRLFGSQDSHNSHAPNPSHNPNMPAQPQGFPQPQGFQQPGPEDPPVPLPGLDLHQSTTMIRQIVQVLNRLGYGANPTPEVVYYSKPGDIKKPLSYPGPTPGPYGGQLPAPDYGEGGKLGLENITKLCANAEDFGREMPQLVEGFVTNLIRSAEADLSLLSLPDAQFYPHLRARLMAIDLLPEDARADAYEFNPDSPMRPFSDDLCIHLVLDTPESVMTLSSHSLEGRGPVEDLFRIGYRNLWQELVDAELVAQPIRASESKPGERFWAIESSSFYAGSIPLLMDEILERCLPQINPSEGLVFSTPNRHTTLIREMSEGIELLGSIKMMAAMTAQEFSRQAGALSPRVMFSHMSEVITFTDIKQKETGKAEIEIQPPAYLLEKLNRDKNEG
;
A
#
# COMPACT_ATOMS: atom_id res chain seq x y z
N MET A 1 -30.78 8.64 -14.74
CA MET A 1 -30.65 7.61 -13.69
C MET A 1 -29.31 6.95 -13.91
N SER A 2 -28.29 7.38 -13.16
CA SER A 2 -26.96 6.76 -13.20
C SER A 2 -27.00 5.42 -12.47
N PRO A 3 -26.32 4.36 -12.97
CA PRO A 3 -26.24 3.08 -12.27
C PRO A 3 -25.47 3.26 -10.96
N LYS A 4 -26.13 2.94 -9.84
CA LYS A 4 -25.49 2.88 -8.51
C LYS A 4 -24.32 1.89 -8.60
N LYS A 5 -23.09 2.40 -8.49
CA LYS A 5 -21.89 1.56 -8.29
C LYS A 5 -22.13 0.76 -7.01
N ARG A 6 -22.24 -0.56 -7.13
CA ARG A 6 -22.32 -1.46 -5.97
C ARG A 6 -21.03 -1.32 -5.19
N SER A 7 -21.13 -1.07 -3.88
CA SER A 7 -20.00 -1.06 -2.95
C SER A 7 -19.19 -2.35 -3.15
N TRP A 8 -17.88 -2.22 -3.13
CA TRP A 8 -16.90 -3.30 -3.21
C TRP A 8 -17.16 -4.42 -2.17
N PHE A 9 -17.64 -4.08 -0.97
CA PHE A 9 -18.03 -5.05 0.07
C PHE A 9 -19.15 -5.99 -0.34
N SER A 10 -20.07 -5.58 -1.21
CA SER A 10 -21.13 -6.48 -1.68
C SER A 10 -20.64 -7.62 -2.59
N ARG A 11 -19.38 -7.57 -3.04
CA ARG A 11 -18.72 -8.64 -3.81
C ARG A 11 -18.05 -9.69 -2.93
N LEU A 12 -17.62 -9.33 -1.71
CA LEU A 12 -16.90 -10.21 -0.78
C LEU A 12 -17.84 -11.13 0.02
N PHE A 13 -19.08 -10.72 0.27
CA PHE A 13 -20.04 -11.45 1.12
C PHE A 13 -21.30 -11.90 0.37
N GLY A 14 -21.22 -12.01 -0.98
CA GLY A 14 -22.27 -12.63 -1.79
C GLY A 14 -22.45 -14.09 -1.42
N SER A 15 -23.65 -14.44 -0.97
CA SER A 15 -24.12 -15.73 -0.50
C SER A 15 -23.47 -16.93 -1.16
N GLN A 16 -22.93 -17.84 -0.34
CA GLN A 16 -22.65 -19.23 -0.70
C GLN A 16 -23.98 -19.97 -0.93
N ASP A 17 -24.46 -20.00 -2.15
CA ASP A 17 -25.40 -21.02 -2.59
C ASP A 17 -24.63 -22.20 -3.17
N SER A 18 -24.66 -23.29 -2.42
CA SER A 18 -24.13 -24.59 -2.77
C SER A 18 -24.90 -25.20 -3.92
N HIS A 19 -24.31 -25.32 -5.10
CA HIS A 19 -24.73 -26.28 -6.10
C HIS A 19 -23.56 -27.15 -6.56
N ASN A 20 -23.63 -28.37 -6.05
CA ASN A 20 -22.90 -29.55 -6.53
C ASN A 20 -23.32 -29.85 -7.96
N SER A 21 -22.41 -29.80 -8.93
CA SER A 21 -22.62 -30.45 -10.23
C SER A 21 -21.33 -31.04 -10.75
N HIS A 22 -21.35 -32.35 -10.89
CA HIS A 22 -20.34 -33.18 -11.57
C HIS A 22 -20.10 -32.69 -13.00
N ALA A 23 -18.84 -32.48 -13.35
CA ALA A 23 -18.42 -32.32 -14.75
C ALA A 23 -17.64 -33.54 -15.23
N PRO A 24 -17.91 -34.04 -16.45
CA PRO A 24 -17.20 -35.17 -17.01
C PRO A 24 -15.90 -34.77 -17.71
N ASN A 25 -14.96 -35.71 -17.67
CA ASN A 25 -13.64 -35.70 -18.26
C ASN A 25 -13.69 -35.58 -19.80
N PRO A 26 -12.97 -34.70 -20.49
CA PRO A 26 -12.86 -34.72 -21.93
C PRO A 26 -11.63 -35.52 -22.39
N SER A 27 -11.92 -36.46 -23.28
CA SER A 27 -11.06 -37.33 -24.04
C SER A 27 -10.13 -36.59 -25.01
N HIS A 28 -8.94 -37.15 -25.22
CA HIS A 28 -7.94 -36.84 -26.24
C HIS A 28 -8.52 -36.65 -27.66
N ASN A 29 -8.05 -35.59 -28.31
CA ASN A 29 -8.22 -35.42 -29.75
C ASN A 29 -6.84 -35.18 -30.41
N PRO A 30 -6.37 -36.07 -31.30
CA PRO A 30 -5.10 -35.96 -32.00
C PRO A 30 -5.29 -35.36 -33.39
N ASN A 31 -5.28 -34.03 -33.55
CA ASN A 31 -5.04 -33.36 -34.83
C ASN A 31 -4.80 -31.87 -34.60
N MET A 32 -3.54 -31.49 -34.49
CA MET A 32 -3.10 -30.08 -34.60
C MET A 32 -2.26 -29.94 -35.88
N PRO A 33 -2.54 -28.97 -36.75
CA PRO A 33 -1.68 -28.64 -37.87
C PRO A 33 -0.46 -27.81 -37.41
N ALA A 34 0.64 -28.01 -38.17
CA ALA A 34 1.96 -27.42 -37.92
C ALA A 34 1.98 -25.89 -37.86
N GLN A 35 2.77 -25.36 -36.94
CA GLN A 35 3.05 -23.94 -36.78
C GLN A 35 3.86 -23.36 -37.97
N PRO A 36 3.61 -22.12 -38.40
CA PRO A 36 4.46 -21.39 -39.33
C PRO A 36 5.76 -20.93 -38.67
N GLN A 37 6.86 -21.13 -39.35
CA GLN A 37 8.20 -20.70 -38.99
C GLN A 37 8.37 -19.17 -39.19
N GLY A 38 9.03 -18.52 -38.22
CA GLY A 38 9.93 -17.43 -38.51
C GLY A 38 9.41 -16.00 -38.36
N PHE A 39 9.56 -15.43 -37.16
CA PHE A 39 9.76 -13.99 -37.02
C PHE A 39 11.21 -13.72 -36.54
N PRO A 40 11.91 -12.70 -37.09
CA PRO A 40 13.27 -12.36 -36.67
C PRO A 40 13.24 -11.82 -35.25
N GLN A 41 14.06 -12.39 -34.36
CA GLN A 41 14.25 -11.90 -33.01
C GLN A 41 15.00 -10.56 -33.04
N PRO A 42 14.61 -9.56 -32.23
CA PRO A 42 15.45 -8.39 -32.01
C PRO A 42 16.72 -8.82 -31.29
N GLN A 43 17.86 -8.57 -31.91
CA GLN A 43 19.17 -8.76 -31.28
C GLN A 43 19.35 -7.72 -30.17
N GLY A 44 19.55 -8.17 -28.91
CA GLY A 44 19.99 -7.29 -27.84
C GLY A 44 19.60 -7.65 -26.40
N PHE A 45 18.87 -8.74 -26.17
CA PHE A 45 18.59 -9.15 -24.79
C PHE A 45 19.58 -10.26 -24.37
N GLN A 46 20.54 -9.91 -23.49
CA GLN A 46 21.26 -10.91 -22.73
C GLN A 46 20.27 -11.54 -21.75
N GLN A 47 20.09 -12.85 -21.85
CA GLN A 47 19.35 -13.63 -20.88
C GLN A 47 19.98 -13.51 -19.49
N PRO A 48 19.19 -13.48 -18.39
CA PRO A 48 19.74 -13.60 -17.04
C PRO A 48 20.61 -14.86 -16.96
N GLY A 49 21.71 -14.75 -16.19
CA GLY A 49 22.60 -15.87 -15.98
C GLY A 49 21.92 -17.05 -15.29
N PRO A 50 22.48 -18.27 -15.38
CA PRO A 50 21.82 -19.51 -15.00
C PRO A 50 21.69 -19.76 -13.48
N GLU A 51 21.94 -18.80 -12.60
CA GLU A 51 22.18 -19.09 -11.18
C GLU A 51 21.01 -18.88 -10.23
N ASP A 52 19.95 -18.13 -10.63
CA ASP A 52 18.73 -18.02 -9.82
C ASP A 52 17.47 -18.23 -10.68
N PRO A 53 16.64 -19.23 -10.36
CA PRO A 53 15.36 -19.39 -11.04
C PRO A 53 14.51 -18.13 -10.77
N PRO A 54 13.88 -17.56 -11.82
CA PRO A 54 13.02 -16.40 -11.63
C PRO A 54 11.87 -16.75 -10.66
N VAL A 55 11.75 -15.98 -9.58
CA VAL A 55 10.70 -16.16 -8.58
C VAL A 55 9.43 -15.44 -9.07
N PRO A 56 8.26 -16.09 -9.06
CA PRO A 56 7.02 -15.42 -9.42
C PRO A 56 6.70 -14.30 -8.42
N LEU A 57 6.16 -13.20 -8.94
CA LEU A 57 5.70 -12.08 -8.10
C LEU A 57 4.43 -12.49 -7.31
N PRO A 58 4.19 -11.90 -6.13
CA PRO A 58 3.05 -12.27 -5.27
C PRO A 58 1.71 -12.20 -6.00
N GLY A 59 0.96 -13.30 -6.01
CA GLY A 59 -0.35 -13.40 -6.66
C GLY A 59 -0.34 -13.60 -8.17
N LEU A 60 0.83 -13.67 -8.82
CA LEU A 60 1.02 -13.97 -10.25
C LEU A 60 1.84 -15.26 -10.40
N ASP A 61 1.57 -16.01 -11.47
CA ASP A 61 2.46 -17.09 -11.86
C ASP A 61 3.74 -16.54 -12.56
N LEU A 62 4.71 -17.43 -12.84
CA LEU A 62 5.97 -17.05 -13.47
C LEU A 62 5.79 -16.44 -14.86
N HIS A 63 4.86 -16.98 -15.65
CA HIS A 63 4.58 -16.48 -17.00
C HIS A 63 3.93 -15.09 -16.95
N GLN A 64 2.97 -14.90 -16.06
CA GLN A 64 2.30 -13.62 -15.81
C GLN A 64 3.30 -12.56 -15.32
N SER A 65 4.14 -12.90 -14.33
CA SER A 65 5.20 -12.02 -13.80
C SER A 65 6.16 -11.57 -14.89
N THR A 66 6.66 -12.51 -15.68
CA THR A 66 7.59 -12.22 -16.80
C THR A 66 6.93 -11.35 -17.86
N THR A 67 5.66 -11.61 -18.19
CA THR A 67 4.91 -10.86 -19.20
C THR A 67 4.66 -9.44 -18.74
N MET A 68 4.28 -9.24 -17.47
CA MET A 68 4.08 -7.91 -16.87
C MET A 68 5.38 -7.11 -16.86
N ILE A 69 6.50 -7.67 -16.39
CA ILE A 69 7.80 -6.99 -16.38
C ILE A 69 8.22 -6.60 -17.81
N ARG A 70 8.05 -7.48 -18.77
CA ARG A 70 8.33 -7.18 -20.19
C ARG A 70 7.48 -6.02 -20.72
N GLN A 71 6.21 -5.98 -20.35
CA GLN A 71 5.31 -4.88 -20.71
C GLN A 71 5.77 -3.55 -20.09
N ILE A 72 6.18 -3.53 -18.81
CA ILE A 72 6.75 -2.35 -18.14
C ILE A 72 7.97 -1.83 -18.92
N VAL A 73 8.90 -2.71 -19.24
CA VAL A 73 10.11 -2.34 -20.02
C VAL A 73 9.73 -1.77 -21.39
N GLN A 74 8.76 -2.37 -22.08
CA GLN A 74 8.29 -1.85 -23.38
C GLN A 74 7.68 -0.46 -23.28
N VAL A 75 6.87 -0.20 -22.25
CA VAL A 75 6.28 1.13 -22.00
C VAL A 75 7.36 2.16 -21.71
N LEU A 76 8.31 1.86 -20.81
CA LEU A 76 9.43 2.74 -20.50
C LEU A 76 10.27 3.07 -21.75
N ASN A 77 10.61 2.06 -22.56
CA ASN A 77 11.35 2.26 -23.81
C ASN A 77 10.61 3.16 -24.80
N ARG A 78 9.27 2.99 -24.93
CA ARG A 78 8.43 3.83 -25.78
C ARG A 78 8.37 5.28 -25.30
N LEU A 79 8.43 5.50 -23.97
CA LEU A 79 8.52 6.82 -23.36
C LEU A 79 9.93 7.43 -23.44
N GLY A 80 10.90 6.72 -24.04
CA GLY A 80 12.27 7.20 -24.23
C GLY A 80 13.21 6.91 -23.06
N TYR A 81 12.86 6.00 -22.15
CA TYR A 81 13.70 5.59 -21.03
C TYR A 81 14.34 4.24 -21.28
N GLY A 82 15.62 4.08 -20.94
CA GLY A 82 16.23 2.76 -20.76
C GLY A 82 15.71 2.10 -19.48
N ALA A 83 15.53 0.78 -19.48
CA ALA A 83 15.00 0.06 -18.33
C ALA A 83 15.85 -1.16 -17.99
N ASN A 84 16.11 -1.38 -16.69
CA ASN A 84 16.83 -2.54 -16.15
C ASN A 84 15.97 -3.19 -15.05
N PRO A 85 15.26 -4.31 -15.35
CA PRO A 85 14.42 -4.99 -14.38
C PRO A 85 15.23 -5.85 -13.41
N THR A 86 14.82 -5.84 -12.14
CA THR A 86 15.21 -6.77 -11.09
C THR A 86 13.95 -7.47 -10.53
N PRO A 87 14.06 -8.44 -9.63
CA PRO A 87 12.90 -9.12 -9.06
C PRO A 87 11.91 -8.21 -8.32
N GLU A 88 12.37 -7.10 -7.76
CA GLU A 88 11.55 -6.23 -6.89
C GLU A 88 11.26 -4.86 -7.51
N VAL A 89 12.15 -4.39 -8.40
CA VAL A 89 12.09 -3.04 -8.97
C VAL A 89 12.54 -3.03 -10.42
N VAL A 90 12.03 -2.06 -11.20
CA VAL A 90 12.58 -1.72 -12.50
C VAL A 90 13.28 -0.36 -12.37
N TYR A 91 14.60 -0.33 -12.58
CA TYR A 91 15.35 0.91 -12.69
C TYR A 91 15.18 1.49 -14.09
N TYR A 92 15.02 2.81 -14.18
CA TYR A 92 14.89 3.48 -15.48
C TYR A 92 15.70 4.79 -15.51
N SER A 93 16.17 5.17 -16.71
CA SER A 93 16.93 6.41 -16.91
C SER A 93 16.77 6.94 -18.33
N LYS A 94 16.93 8.26 -18.55
CA LYS A 94 16.94 8.84 -19.89
C LYS A 94 18.22 8.41 -20.66
N PRO A 95 18.14 8.18 -21.97
CA PRO A 95 19.33 7.91 -22.79
C PRO A 95 20.27 9.13 -22.76
N GLY A 96 21.52 8.92 -22.39
CA GLY A 96 22.55 9.97 -22.27
C GLY A 96 23.03 10.19 -20.83
N ASP A 97 22.25 9.85 -19.82
CA ASP A 97 22.64 9.97 -18.40
C ASP A 97 23.42 8.74 -17.91
N ILE A 98 23.45 7.67 -18.68
CA ILE A 98 24.23 6.48 -18.37
C ILE A 98 25.71 6.75 -18.65
N LYS A 99 26.40 7.27 -17.67
CA LYS A 99 27.87 7.51 -17.74
C LYS A 99 28.71 6.23 -17.85
N LYS A 100 28.11 5.04 -17.62
CA LYS A 100 28.71 3.71 -17.87
C LYS A 100 27.60 2.69 -18.14
N PRO A 101 27.77 1.76 -19.12
CA PRO A 101 26.91 0.60 -19.21
C PRO A 101 27.05 -0.18 -17.91
N LEU A 102 25.95 -0.34 -17.17
CA LEU A 102 25.90 -1.15 -15.98
C LEU A 102 26.09 -2.62 -16.38
N SER A 103 27.34 -3.09 -16.35
CA SER A 103 27.60 -4.50 -16.13
C SER A 103 27.22 -4.74 -14.68
N TYR A 104 26.05 -5.33 -14.43
CA TYR A 104 25.66 -5.81 -13.12
C TYR A 104 26.68 -6.89 -12.71
N PRO A 105 27.58 -6.66 -11.74
CA PRO A 105 28.22 -7.78 -11.07
C PRO A 105 27.09 -8.39 -10.25
N GLY A 106 26.71 -9.62 -10.56
CA GLY A 106 25.84 -10.42 -9.69
C GLY A 106 26.30 -10.29 -8.23
N PRO A 107 25.45 -10.53 -7.23
CA PRO A 107 25.79 -10.37 -5.84
C PRO A 107 27.02 -11.25 -5.52
N THR A 108 28.21 -10.67 -5.61
CA THR A 108 29.42 -11.24 -5.04
C THR A 108 29.31 -10.94 -3.56
N PRO A 109 29.13 -11.95 -2.69
CA PRO A 109 29.21 -11.74 -1.25
C PRO A 109 30.61 -11.20 -0.96
N GLY A 110 30.72 -9.92 -0.66
CA GLY A 110 31.93 -9.37 -0.08
C GLY A 110 32.16 -10.05 1.27
N PRO A 111 33.43 -10.23 1.71
CA PRO A 111 33.76 -10.90 2.97
C PRO A 111 33.22 -10.19 4.22
N TYR A 112 32.51 -9.09 4.09
CA TYR A 112 31.94 -8.27 5.16
C TYR A 112 30.53 -7.75 4.86
N GLY A 113 29.64 -8.52 4.26
CA GLY A 113 28.18 -8.26 4.25
C GLY A 113 27.70 -6.82 3.92
N GLY A 114 28.52 -5.97 3.36
CA GLY A 114 28.17 -4.60 3.00
C GLY A 114 27.39 -4.57 1.69
N GLN A 115 26.17 -4.04 1.71
CA GLN A 115 25.44 -3.69 0.51
C GLN A 115 26.26 -2.68 -0.30
N LEU A 116 26.46 -2.98 -1.58
CA LEU A 116 27.07 -2.00 -2.49
C LEU A 116 26.10 -0.80 -2.62
N PRO A 117 26.60 0.45 -2.65
CA PRO A 117 25.77 1.61 -2.85
C PRO A 117 24.95 1.45 -4.14
N ALA A 118 23.69 1.85 -4.08
CA ALA A 118 22.81 1.83 -5.25
C ALA A 118 23.49 2.61 -6.40
N PRO A 119 23.45 2.10 -7.66
CA PRO A 119 24.02 2.80 -8.77
C PRO A 119 23.37 4.18 -8.94
N ASP A 120 24.19 5.21 -9.19
CA ASP A 120 23.70 6.54 -9.55
C ASP A 120 23.15 6.50 -10.99
N TYR A 121 21.83 6.55 -11.10
CA TYR A 121 21.11 6.51 -12.37
C TYR A 121 20.95 7.88 -13.05
N GLY A 122 21.57 8.93 -12.53
CA GLY A 122 21.40 10.29 -13.05
C GLY A 122 19.95 10.79 -12.91
N GLU A 123 19.35 11.32 -14.01
CA GLU A 123 17.92 11.71 -14.04
C GLU A 123 16.97 10.50 -14.14
N GLY A 124 17.33 9.36 -13.62
CA GLY A 124 16.56 8.13 -13.59
C GLY A 124 15.84 7.91 -12.28
N GLY A 125 15.07 6.83 -12.23
CA GLY A 125 14.29 6.47 -11.06
C GLY A 125 14.16 4.98 -10.85
N LYS A 126 13.40 4.65 -9.80
CA LYS A 126 13.03 3.30 -9.37
C LYS A 126 11.52 3.12 -9.51
N LEU A 127 11.06 2.09 -10.20
CA LEU A 127 9.67 1.66 -10.25
C LEU A 127 9.54 0.41 -9.40
N GLY A 128 8.92 0.52 -8.20
CA GLY A 128 8.60 -0.64 -7.35
C GLY A 128 7.50 -1.49 -7.97
N LEU A 129 7.69 -2.80 -7.97
CA LEU A 129 6.77 -3.73 -8.63
C LEU A 129 5.55 -4.08 -7.77
N GLU A 130 5.56 -3.80 -6.46
CA GLU A 130 4.51 -4.25 -5.54
C GLU A 130 3.10 -3.78 -5.94
N ASN A 131 2.92 -2.48 -6.16
CA ASN A 131 1.60 -1.91 -6.47
C ASN A 131 1.06 -2.39 -7.81
N ILE A 132 1.89 -2.40 -8.86
CA ILE A 132 1.45 -2.86 -10.18
C ILE A 132 1.18 -4.37 -10.19
N THR A 133 1.95 -5.15 -9.43
CA THR A 133 1.72 -6.58 -9.23
C THR A 133 0.35 -6.83 -8.61
N LYS A 134 0.00 -6.13 -7.52
CA LYS A 134 -1.32 -6.23 -6.87
C LYS A 134 -2.45 -5.84 -7.81
N LEU A 135 -2.29 -4.77 -8.59
CA LEU A 135 -3.28 -4.37 -9.60
C LEU A 135 -3.50 -5.46 -10.64
N CYS A 136 -2.42 -6.03 -11.18
CA CYS A 136 -2.50 -7.07 -12.20
C CYS A 136 -3.01 -8.42 -11.64
N ALA A 137 -2.66 -8.76 -10.40
CA ALA A 137 -3.15 -9.97 -9.73
C ALA A 137 -4.66 -9.92 -9.41
N ASN A 138 -5.22 -8.72 -9.26
CA ASN A 138 -6.65 -8.51 -9.03
C ASN A 138 -7.48 -8.36 -10.33
N ALA A 139 -6.85 -8.39 -11.52
CA ALA A 139 -7.54 -8.30 -12.78
C ALA A 139 -8.44 -9.53 -13.01
N GLU A 140 -9.66 -9.32 -13.53
CA GLU A 140 -10.58 -10.42 -13.87
C GLU A 140 -10.06 -11.23 -15.06
N ASP A 141 -9.45 -10.55 -16.04
CA ASP A 141 -8.79 -11.13 -17.21
C ASP A 141 -7.40 -10.52 -17.35
N PHE A 142 -6.40 -11.20 -16.77
CA PHE A 142 -5.01 -10.75 -16.79
C PHE A 142 -4.52 -10.45 -18.22
N GLY A 143 -4.81 -11.33 -19.19
CA GLY A 143 -4.32 -11.17 -20.57
C GLY A 143 -4.84 -9.91 -21.25
N ARG A 144 -6.09 -9.54 -20.98
CA ARG A 144 -6.76 -8.37 -21.57
C ARG A 144 -6.48 -7.08 -20.82
N GLU A 145 -6.44 -7.12 -19.48
CA GLU A 145 -6.41 -5.92 -18.63
C GLU A 145 -4.99 -5.49 -18.28
N MET A 146 -4.06 -6.43 -18.07
CA MET A 146 -2.68 -6.13 -17.68
C MET A 146 -1.98 -5.11 -18.59
N PRO A 147 -2.06 -5.20 -19.94
CA PRO A 147 -1.39 -4.21 -20.78
C PRO A 147 -1.86 -2.77 -20.53
N GLN A 148 -3.16 -2.57 -20.28
CA GLN A 148 -3.73 -1.25 -19.99
C GLN A 148 -3.37 -0.77 -18.59
N LEU A 149 -3.39 -1.68 -17.59
CA LEU A 149 -2.99 -1.37 -16.22
C LEU A 149 -1.52 -0.93 -16.17
N VAL A 150 -0.63 -1.67 -16.83
CA VAL A 150 0.80 -1.35 -16.91
C VAL A 150 1.02 -0.04 -17.65
N GLU A 151 0.36 0.15 -18.80
CA GLU A 151 0.46 1.40 -19.59
C GLU A 151 0.09 2.61 -18.72
N GLY A 152 -1.09 2.56 -18.09
CA GLY A 152 -1.56 3.64 -17.21
C GLY A 152 -0.64 3.88 -16.04
N PHE A 153 -0.21 2.82 -15.35
CA PHE A 153 0.65 2.92 -14.18
C PHE A 153 2.01 3.54 -14.51
N VAL A 154 2.71 3.03 -15.53
CA VAL A 154 4.04 3.51 -15.92
C VAL A 154 3.97 4.93 -16.48
N THR A 155 2.99 5.23 -17.34
CA THR A 155 2.84 6.56 -17.92
C THR A 155 2.57 7.61 -16.85
N ASN A 156 1.69 7.31 -15.90
CA ASN A 156 1.40 8.19 -14.78
C ASN A 156 2.62 8.40 -13.90
N LEU A 157 3.36 7.34 -13.57
CA LEU A 157 4.59 7.44 -12.77
C LEU A 157 5.61 8.37 -13.43
N ILE A 158 5.88 8.20 -14.73
CA ILE A 158 6.86 9.04 -15.45
C ILE A 158 6.39 10.49 -15.52
N ARG A 159 5.11 10.72 -15.87
CA ARG A 159 4.54 12.07 -15.92
C ARG A 159 4.61 12.75 -14.56
N SER A 160 4.34 12.01 -13.49
CA SER A 160 4.41 12.50 -12.13
C SER A 160 5.83 12.89 -11.76
N ALA A 161 6.81 12.03 -12.02
CA ALA A 161 8.22 12.34 -11.72
C ALA A 161 8.70 13.60 -12.45
N GLU A 162 8.24 13.85 -13.67
CA GLU A 162 8.55 15.08 -14.41
C GLU A 162 7.81 16.33 -13.84
N ALA A 163 6.56 16.16 -13.40
CA ALA A 163 5.77 17.23 -12.79
C ALA A 163 6.28 17.60 -11.39
N ASP A 164 6.68 16.61 -10.58
CA ASP A 164 7.13 16.76 -9.19
C ASP A 164 8.34 17.69 -9.08
N LEU A 165 9.30 17.59 -10.00
CA LEU A 165 10.48 18.47 -10.04
C LEU A 165 10.07 19.94 -10.27
N SER A 166 9.00 20.20 -11.02
CA SER A 166 8.50 21.56 -11.24
C SER A 166 7.82 22.14 -10.02
N LEU A 167 7.11 21.31 -9.22
CA LEU A 167 6.40 21.74 -8.01
C LEU A 167 7.36 22.18 -6.90
N LEU A 168 8.52 21.51 -6.76
CA LEU A 168 9.53 21.90 -5.79
C LEU A 168 10.11 23.31 -6.04
N SER A 169 10.04 23.80 -7.27
CA SER A 169 10.50 25.15 -7.64
C SER A 169 9.42 26.25 -7.52
N LEU A 170 8.16 25.88 -7.20
CA LEU A 170 7.07 26.85 -7.07
C LEU A 170 7.27 27.81 -5.91
N PRO A 171 6.81 29.08 -6.04
CA PRO A 171 6.67 29.97 -4.90
C PRO A 171 5.76 29.39 -3.81
N ASP A 172 5.97 29.75 -2.55
CA ASP A 172 5.25 29.22 -1.39
C ASP A 172 3.72 29.27 -1.54
N ALA A 173 3.19 30.37 -2.07
CA ALA A 173 1.74 30.51 -2.31
C ALA A 173 1.13 29.47 -3.24
N GLN A 174 1.96 28.87 -4.12
CA GLN A 174 1.56 27.81 -5.05
C GLN A 174 1.96 26.42 -4.54
N PHE A 175 3.00 26.32 -3.70
CA PHE A 175 3.48 25.08 -3.09
C PHE A 175 2.56 24.60 -1.97
N TYR A 176 2.22 25.49 -1.00
CA TYR A 176 1.47 25.11 0.20
C TYR A 176 0.09 24.48 -0.08
N PRO A 177 -0.69 24.85 -1.09
CA PRO A 177 -1.95 24.16 -1.41
C PRO A 177 -1.79 22.68 -1.74
N HIS A 178 -0.62 22.24 -2.21
CA HIS A 178 -0.32 20.85 -2.53
C HIS A 178 0.23 20.04 -1.32
N LEU A 179 0.60 20.72 -0.23
CA LEU A 179 1.19 20.05 0.93
C LEU A 179 0.14 19.28 1.71
N ARG A 180 0.42 18.02 2.06
CA ARG A 180 -0.43 17.15 2.88
C ARG A 180 0.41 16.43 3.93
N ALA A 181 -0.18 16.17 5.11
CA ALA A 181 0.33 15.16 6.04
C ALA A 181 -0.30 13.80 5.69
N ARG A 182 0.48 12.73 5.72
CA ARG A 182 0.03 11.40 5.32
C ARG A 182 0.66 10.31 6.16
N LEU A 183 -0.10 9.23 6.44
CA LEU A 183 0.47 7.99 6.97
C LEU A 183 1.19 7.22 5.86
N MET A 184 2.37 6.73 6.19
CA MET A 184 3.20 5.91 5.31
C MET A 184 3.79 4.74 6.07
N ALA A 185 3.93 3.60 5.39
CA ALA A 185 4.64 2.45 5.92
C ALA A 185 6.15 2.75 5.99
N ILE A 186 6.76 2.51 7.16
CA ILE A 186 8.19 2.77 7.40
C ILE A 186 9.06 1.87 6.50
N ASP A 187 8.63 0.65 6.24
CA ASP A 187 9.35 -0.28 5.37
C ASP A 187 9.50 0.18 3.92
N LEU A 188 8.63 1.09 3.46
CA LEU A 188 8.71 1.70 2.13
C LEU A 188 9.72 2.85 2.07
N LEU A 189 10.20 3.34 3.22
CA LEU A 189 11.19 4.41 3.28
C LEU A 189 12.58 3.86 2.93
N PRO A 190 13.46 4.71 2.32
CA PRO A 190 14.89 4.42 2.24
C PRO A 190 15.47 4.13 3.63
N GLU A 191 16.44 3.23 3.72
CA GLU A 191 17.01 2.78 5.00
C GLU A 191 17.60 3.94 5.82
N ASP A 192 18.26 4.88 5.16
CA ASP A 192 18.83 6.10 5.73
C ASP A 192 17.79 7.10 6.26
N ALA A 193 16.56 7.03 5.77
CA ALA A 193 15.46 7.88 6.21
C ALA A 193 14.63 7.26 7.37
N ARG A 194 14.78 5.97 7.65
CA ARG A 194 13.96 5.27 8.67
C ARG A 194 14.17 5.76 10.09
N ALA A 195 15.36 6.24 10.42
CA ALA A 195 15.66 6.78 11.76
C ALA A 195 14.69 7.91 12.14
N ASP A 196 14.44 8.86 11.21
CA ASP A 196 13.54 9.98 11.42
C ASP A 196 12.06 9.57 11.54
N ALA A 197 11.71 8.35 11.12
CA ALA A 197 10.36 7.79 11.26
C ALA A 197 10.09 7.22 12.66
N TYR A 198 11.14 6.83 13.39
CA TYR A 198 11.04 6.27 14.75
C TYR A 198 11.31 7.31 15.84
N GLU A 199 12.11 8.33 15.55
CA GLU A 199 12.50 9.34 16.52
C GLU A 199 12.02 10.72 16.09
N PHE A 200 11.52 11.50 17.05
CA PHE A 200 11.08 12.86 16.78
C PHE A 200 12.27 13.77 16.44
N ASN A 201 12.29 14.25 15.20
CA ASN A 201 13.23 15.26 14.72
C ASN A 201 12.44 16.50 14.25
N PRO A 202 12.59 17.68 14.89
CA PRO A 202 11.80 18.88 14.56
C PRO A 202 12.04 19.39 13.14
N ASP A 203 13.20 19.07 12.54
CA ASP A 203 13.57 19.51 11.20
C ASP A 203 13.27 18.46 10.11
N SER A 204 12.79 17.29 10.50
CA SER A 204 12.41 16.22 9.57
C SER A 204 10.99 16.41 9.02
N PRO A 205 10.74 16.12 7.73
CA PRO A 205 9.40 16.03 7.16
C PRO A 205 8.62 14.82 7.66
N MET A 206 9.17 14.05 8.60
CA MET A 206 8.56 12.86 9.18
C MET A 206 8.30 13.03 10.68
N ARG A 207 7.30 12.29 11.18
CA ARG A 207 6.96 12.17 12.60
C ARG A 207 6.65 10.70 12.91
N PRO A 208 7.07 10.18 14.07
CA PRO A 208 6.63 8.87 14.55
C PRO A 208 5.10 8.80 14.66
N PHE A 209 4.53 7.63 14.38
CA PHE A 209 3.11 7.38 14.58
C PHE A 209 2.85 6.03 15.27
N SER A 210 3.39 4.94 14.75
CA SER A 210 3.30 3.60 15.34
C SER A 210 4.57 2.81 15.02
N ASP A 211 4.62 1.52 15.39
CA ASP A 211 5.80 0.67 15.16
C ASP A 211 6.14 0.50 13.67
N ASP A 212 5.15 0.60 12.78
CA ASP A 212 5.31 0.35 11.35
C ASP A 212 4.80 1.50 10.45
N LEU A 213 4.27 2.58 11.05
CA LEU A 213 3.80 3.75 10.33
C LEU A 213 4.45 5.04 10.84
N CYS A 214 4.74 5.94 9.94
CA CYS A 214 5.11 7.32 10.24
C CYS A 214 4.15 8.30 9.56
N ILE A 215 4.13 9.55 10.06
CA ILE A 215 3.48 10.68 9.40
C ILE A 215 4.53 11.34 8.51
N HIS A 216 4.24 11.53 7.25
CA HIS A 216 5.15 12.15 6.29
C HIS A 216 4.48 13.34 5.61
N LEU A 217 5.21 14.44 5.45
CA LEU A 217 4.82 15.54 4.58
C LEU A 217 5.02 15.13 3.12
N VAL A 218 3.99 15.31 2.32
CA VAL A 218 3.98 14.97 0.90
C VAL A 218 3.44 16.13 0.07
N LEU A 219 3.83 16.20 -1.20
CA LEU A 219 3.15 17.04 -2.19
C LEU A 219 2.15 16.18 -2.97
N ASP A 220 0.92 16.65 -3.00
CA ASP A 220 -0.19 16.04 -3.71
C ASP A 220 -0.34 16.70 -5.08
N THR A 221 -0.35 15.89 -6.11
CA THR A 221 -0.58 16.31 -7.49
C THR A 221 -1.77 15.56 -8.06
N PRO A 222 -2.40 16.01 -9.14
CA PRO A 222 -3.50 15.28 -9.77
C PRO A 222 -3.13 13.84 -10.18
N GLU A 223 -1.85 13.57 -10.42
CA GLU A 223 -1.34 12.29 -10.93
C GLU A 223 -0.61 11.46 -9.88
N SER A 224 -0.05 12.10 -8.84
CA SER A 224 0.85 11.42 -7.88
C SER A 224 0.88 12.05 -6.50
N VAL A 225 1.55 11.36 -5.59
CA VAL A 225 1.91 11.86 -4.26
C VAL A 225 3.42 11.71 -4.10
N MET A 226 4.13 12.84 -4.03
CA MET A 226 5.58 12.90 -3.86
C MET A 226 5.96 13.03 -2.38
N THR A 227 6.86 12.20 -1.88
CA THR A 227 7.46 12.33 -0.55
C THR A 227 8.49 13.46 -0.53
N LEU A 228 8.50 14.25 0.56
CA LEU A 228 9.43 15.35 0.73
C LEU A 228 10.63 14.93 1.59
N SER A 229 11.82 15.39 1.22
CA SER A 229 13.01 15.31 2.06
C SER A 229 13.22 16.63 2.81
N SER A 230 14.07 16.64 3.84
CA SER A 230 14.45 17.88 4.54
C SER A 230 15.02 18.91 3.58
N HIS A 231 15.82 18.47 2.60
CA HIS A 231 16.36 19.35 1.55
C HIS A 231 15.27 19.98 0.67
N SER A 232 14.19 19.25 0.39
CA SER A 232 13.04 19.77 -0.40
C SER A 232 12.29 20.90 0.33
N LEU A 233 12.46 21.01 1.65
CA LEU A 233 11.81 21.99 2.52
C LEU A 233 12.69 23.19 2.87
N GLU A 234 13.95 23.20 2.46
CA GLU A 234 14.87 24.32 2.71
C GLU A 234 14.30 25.64 2.20
N GLY A 235 14.32 26.65 3.07
CA GLY A 235 13.79 27.98 2.77
C GLY A 235 12.27 28.12 2.82
N ARG A 236 11.50 27.05 3.13
CA ARG A 236 10.03 27.04 3.18
C ARG A 236 9.45 27.38 4.56
N GLY A 237 10.29 27.76 5.52
CA GLY A 237 9.90 28.07 6.90
C GLY A 237 10.02 26.87 7.84
N PRO A 238 9.58 27.05 9.11
CA PRO A 238 9.67 25.98 10.11
C PRO A 238 8.84 24.76 9.71
N VAL A 239 9.40 23.56 9.86
CA VAL A 239 8.73 22.30 9.50
C VAL A 239 7.43 22.09 10.26
N GLU A 240 7.35 22.59 11.51
CA GLU A 240 6.11 22.56 12.30
C GLU A 240 4.96 23.35 11.65
N ASP A 241 5.24 24.49 11.03
CA ASP A 241 4.24 25.27 10.29
C ASP A 241 3.80 24.53 9.02
N LEU A 242 4.72 23.83 8.37
CA LEU A 242 4.43 23.00 7.20
C LEU A 242 3.53 21.81 7.59
N PHE A 243 3.74 21.18 8.75
CA PHE A 243 2.83 20.16 9.27
C PHE A 243 1.43 20.73 9.54
N ARG A 244 1.30 21.91 10.14
CA ARG A 244 -0.02 22.55 10.33
C ARG A 244 -0.74 22.79 9.01
N ILE A 245 -0.01 23.23 7.98
CA ILE A 245 -0.57 23.36 6.62
C ILE A 245 -0.97 21.99 6.08
N GLY A 246 -0.12 20.99 6.20
CA GLY A 246 -0.36 19.63 5.75
C GLY A 246 -1.59 18.99 6.37
N TYR A 247 -1.78 19.12 7.68
CA TYR A 247 -2.98 18.64 8.39
C TYR A 247 -4.25 19.39 7.97
N ARG A 248 -4.20 20.72 7.86
CA ARG A 248 -5.33 21.51 7.38
C ARG A 248 -5.78 21.09 5.97
N ASN A 249 -4.82 20.87 5.09
CA ASN A 249 -5.12 20.48 3.71
C ASN A 249 -5.57 19.02 3.63
N LEU A 250 -5.05 18.12 4.48
CA LEU A 250 -5.58 16.76 4.65
C LEU A 250 -7.03 16.77 5.12
N TRP A 251 -7.36 17.62 6.12
CA TRP A 251 -8.75 17.81 6.55
C TRP A 251 -9.66 18.21 5.40
N GLN A 252 -9.27 19.23 4.62
CA GLN A 252 -10.05 19.68 3.47
C GLN A 252 -10.25 18.57 2.44
N GLU A 253 -9.19 17.83 2.13
CA GLU A 253 -9.24 16.67 1.22
C GLU A 253 -10.24 15.61 1.70
N LEU A 254 -10.20 15.24 2.98
CA LEU A 254 -11.11 14.25 3.56
C LEU A 254 -12.55 14.77 3.69
N VAL A 255 -12.75 16.08 3.87
CA VAL A 255 -14.08 16.72 3.86
C VAL A 255 -14.69 16.71 2.48
N ASP A 256 -13.90 16.98 1.45
CA ASP A 256 -14.35 17.04 0.06
C ASP A 256 -14.50 15.64 -0.56
N ALA A 257 -13.81 14.64 0.01
CA ALA A 257 -13.91 13.25 -0.41
C ALA A 257 -15.25 12.62 0.00
N GLU A 258 -15.79 11.76 -0.84
CA GLU A 258 -16.93 10.92 -0.49
C GLU A 258 -16.46 9.81 0.46
N LEU A 259 -16.56 10.04 1.78
CA LEU A 259 -16.29 9.04 2.80
C LEU A 259 -17.54 8.18 3.02
N VAL A 260 -17.38 6.87 2.85
CA VAL A 260 -18.47 5.90 3.07
C VAL A 260 -18.15 5.08 4.32
N ALA A 261 -18.91 5.29 5.38
CA ALA A 261 -18.81 4.51 6.61
C ALA A 261 -19.86 3.39 6.63
N GLN A 262 -19.42 2.13 6.78
CA GLN A 262 -20.33 1.00 6.81
C GLN A 262 -19.98 0.04 7.96
N PRO A 263 -21.03 -0.49 8.65
CA PRO A 263 -20.81 -1.44 9.73
C PRO A 263 -20.45 -2.83 9.17
N ILE A 264 -19.40 -3.41 9.71
CA ILE A 264 -19.00 -4.79 9.46
C ILE A 264 -19.37 -5.61 10.71
N ARG A 265 -20.10 -6.70 10.54
CA ARG A 265 -20.59 -7.56 11.63
C ARG A 265 -20.16 -8.99 11.39
N ALA A 266 -19.86 -9.71 12.48
CA ALA A 266 -19.50 -11.13 12.40
C ALA A 266 -20.71 -11.97 11.95
N SER A 267 -21.88 -11.71 12.53
CA SER A 267 -23.17 -12.32 12.16
C SER A 267 -24.32 -11.53 12.76
N GLU A 268 -25.55 -11.80 12.32
CA GLU A 268 -26.75 -11.23 12.93
C GLU A 268 -26.98 -11.71 14.37
N SER A 269 -26.49 -12.92 14.72
CA SER A 269 -26.59 -13.49 16.07
C SER A 269 -25.61 -12.87 17.08
N LYS A 270 -24.65 -12.06 16.62
CA LYS A 270 -23.63 -11.44 17.44
C LYS A 270 -23.51 -9.95 17.13
N PRO A 271 -24.54 -9.15 17.41
CA PRO A 271 -24.59 -7.74 17.01
C PRO A 271 -23.49 -6.87 17.65
N GLY A 272 -22.96 -7.27 18.81
CA GLY A 272 -21.86 -6.59 19.49
C GLY A 272 -20.48 -6.87 18.86
N GLU A 273 -20.31 -7.99 18.14
CA GLU A 273 -19.09 -8.26 17.37
C GLU A 273 -19.12 -7.46 16.05
N ARG A 274 -18.83 -6.17 16.12
CA ARG A 274 -18.87 -5.25 14.97
C ARG A 274 -17.73 -4.24 15.01
N PHE A 275 -17.41 -3.68 13.85
CA PHE A 275 -16.58 -2.48 13.67
C PHE A 275 -17.07 -1.73 12.43
N TRP A 276 -16.48 -0.57 12.15
CA TRP A 276 -16.81 0.25 10.98
C TRP A 276 -15.65 0.23 10.01
N ALA A 277 -15.97 0.17 8.72
CA ALA A 277 -15.03 0.47 7.66
C ALA A 277 -15.37 1.83 7.09
N ILE A 278 -14.38 2.73 7.04
CA ILE A 278 -14.46 4.02 6.35
C ILE A 278 -13.62 3.91 5.10
N GLU A 279 -14.26 4.10 3.95
CA GLU A 279 -13.65 3.96 2.64
C GLU A 279 -13.84 5.22 1.80
N SER A 280 -12.89 5.47 0.92
CA SER A 280 -12.98 6.52 -0.09
C SER A 280 -12.15 6.18 -1.32
N SER A 281 -12.47 6.82 -2.45
CA SER A 281 -11.60 6.87 -3.62
C SER A 281 -10.37 7.78 -3.42
N SER A 282 -10.38 8.67 -2.42
CA SER A 282 -9.23 9.49 -2.05
C SER A 282 -8.05 8.62 -1.59
N PHE A 283 -6.84 9.03 -1.94
CA PHE A 283 -5.59 8.39 -1.51
C PHE A 283 -5.26 8.63 -0.02
N TYR A 284 -6.11 9.33 0.69
CA TYR A 284 -5.88 9.78 2.06
C TYR A 284 -6.82 9.15 3.09
N ALA A 285 -7.78 8.31 2.70
CA ALA A 285 -8.66 7.62 3.65
C ALA A 285 -7.90 6.74 4.67
N GLY A 286 -6.75 6.17 4.28
CA GLY A 286 -5.84 5.48 5.20
C GLY A 286 -5.13 6.42 6.19
N SER A 287 -5.20 7.74 6.00
CA SER A 287 -4.64 8.75 6.92
C SER A 287 -5.69 9.38 7.86
N ILE A 288 -6.92 8.87 7.85
CA ILE A 288 -7.99 9.26 8.78
C ILE A 288 -7.52 9.24 10.25
N PRO A 289 -6.68 8.28 10.72
CA PRO A 289 -6.18 8.28 12.09
C PRO A 289 -5.47 9.56 12.53
N LEU A 290 -5.00 10.39 11.62
CA LEU A 290 -4.38 11.69 11.90
C LEU A 290 -5.40 12.78 12.29
N LEU A 291 -6.68 12.57 11.98
CA LEU A 291 -7.80 13.50 12.18
C LEU A 291 -9.02 12.71 12.69
N MET A 292 -8.77 11.75 13.58
CA MET A 292 -9.74 10.73 13.98
C MET A 292 -11.00 11.36 14.59
N ASP A 293 -10.82 12.26 15.53
CA ASP A 293 -11.94 12.85 16.27
C ASP A 293 -12.86 13.66 15.35
N GLU A 294 -12.28 14.49 14.49
CA GLU A 294 -13.02 15.32 13.53
C GLU A 294 -13.77 14.47 12.49
N ILE A 295 -13.15 13.40 12.03
CA ILE A 295 -13.78 12.48 11.05
C ILE A 295 -14.89 11.66 11.70
N LEU A 296 -14.72 11.21 12.96
CA LEU A 296 -15.76 10.50 13.70
C LEU A 296 -16.96 11.39 13.94
N GLU A 297 -16.77 12.62 14.38
CA GLU A 297 -17.86 13.57 14.58
C GLU A 297 -18.70 13.76 13.31
N ARG A 298 -18.06 13.74 12.14
CA ARG A 298 -18.71 13.91 10.85
C ARG A 298 -19.39 12.64 10.31
N CYS A 299 -18.69 11.49 10.35
CA CYS A 299 -19.11 10.28 9.64
C CYS A 299 -19.75 9.24 10.57
N LEU A 300 -19.37 9.21 11.84
CA LEU A 300 -19.76 8.21 12.83
C LEU A 300 -20.01 8.85 14.21
N PRO A 301 -20.90 9.85 14.32
CA PRO A 301 -21.14 10.57 15.58
C PRO A 301 -21.63 9.71 16.73
N GLN A 302 -22.05 8.46 16.44
CA GLN A 302 -22.45 7.48 17.45
C GLN A 302 -21.26 6.77 18.11
N ILE A 303 -20.04 6.90 17.59
CA ILE A 303 -18.83 6.34 18.21
C ILE A 303 -18.34 7.30 19.29
N ASN A 304 -18.10 6.77 20.49
CA ASN A 304 -17.52 7.52 21.59
C ASN A 304 -16.02 7.21 21.72
N PRO A 305 -15.10 8.13 21.40
CA PRO A 305 -13.66 7.91 21.49
C PRO A 305 -13.09 8.03 22.91
N SER A 306 -13.88 8.45 23.93
CA SER A 306 -13.39 8.84 25.26
C SER A 306 -12.63 7.73 26.01
N GLU A 307 -12.97 6.46 25.79
CA GLU A 307 -12.31 5.30 26.38
C GLU A 307 -11.23 4.70 25.48
N GLY A 308 -10.95 5.35 24.34
CA GLY A 308 -10.03 4.89 23.31
C GLY A 308 -10.71 4.23 22.14
N LEU A 309 -9.93 3.99 21.10
CA LEU A 309 -10.38 3.42 19.84
C LEU A 309 -9.45 2.28 19.41
N VAL A 310 -10.05 1.20 18.94
CA VAL A 310 -9.32 0.16 18.20
C VAL A 310 -9.45 0.47 16.72
N PHE A 311 -8.35 0.56 15.99
CA PHE A 311 -8.38 0.88 14.58
C PHE A 311 -7.27 0.16 13.80
N SER A 312 -7.41 0.15 12.49
CA SER A 312 -6.35 -0.27 11.55
C SER A 312 -6.47 0.49 10.23
N THR A 313 -5.36 0.59 9.52
CA THR A 313 -5.30 1.22 8.21
C THR A 313 -4.53 0.31 7.24
N PRO A 314 -5.22 -0.70 6.66
CA PRO A 314 -4.56 -1.70 5.82
C PRO A 314 -3.97 -1.13 4.54
N ASN A 315 -4.61 -0.11 3.97
CA ASN A 315 -4.21 0.53 2.73
C ASN A 315 -4.66 2.00 2.70
N ARG A 316 -4.22 2.74 1.69
CA ARG A 316 -4.47 4.18 1.54
C ARG A 316 -5.94 4.57 1.35
N HIS A 317 -6.85 3.62 1.09
CA HIS A 317 -8.26 3.87 0.80
C HIS A 317 -9.21 3.47 1.92
N THR A 318 -8.69 2.83 2.98
CA THR A 318 -9.52 2.19 4.01
C THR A 318 -8.97 2.43 5.40
N THR A 319 -9.85 2.85 6.32
CA THR A 319 -9.62 2.79 7.76
C THR A 319 -10.73 1.96 8.41
N LEU A 320 -10.34 1.00 9.25
CA LEU A 320 -11.26 0.21 10.09
C LEU A 320 -11.21 0.76 11.50
N ILE A 321 -12.38 0.89 12.15
CA ILE A 321 -12.46 1.52 13.48
C ILE A 321 -13.55 0.92 14.34
N ARG A 322 -13.29 0.86 15.64
CA ARG A 322 -14.23 0.47 16.68
C ARG A 322 -14.00 1.27 17.96
N GLU A 323 -15.09 1.69 18.59
CA GLU A 323 -15.09 2.17 19.97
C GLU A 323 -14.72 1.06 20.95
N MET A 324 -14.21 1.44 22.12
CA MET A 324 -14.00 0.53 23.23
C MET A 324 -15.33 -0.01 23.73
N SER A 325 -15.35 -1.29 24.07
CA SER A 325 -16.38 -2.00 24.81
C SER A 325 -15.72 -3.00 25.76
N GLU A 326 -16.45 -3.93 26.30
CA GLU A 326 -15.92 -4.90 27.26
C GLU A 326 -16.11 -6.34 26.76
N GLY A 327 -15.29 -7.24 27.29
CA GLY A 327 -15.48 -8.66 27.19
C GLY A 327 -15.33 -9.29 25.81
N ILE A 328 -16.08 -10.36 25.59
CA ILE A 328 -15.94 -11.25 24.44
C ILE A 328 -16.32 -10.60 23.10
N GLU A 329 -17.25 -9.63 23.12
CA GLU A 329 -17.66 -8.92 21.91
C GLU A 329 -16.54 -8.04 21.35
N LEU A 330 -15.79 -7.38 22.24
CA LEU A 330 -14.61 -6.62 21.85
C LEU A 330 -13.54 -7.54 21.25
N LEU A 331 -13.26 -8.67 21.92
CA LEU A 331 -12.28 -9.65 21.44
C LEU A 331 -12.69 -10.24 20.07
N GLY A 332 -13.96 -10.58 19.88
CA GLY A 332 -14.50 -11.08 18.61
C GLY A 332 -14.28 -10.06 17.47
N SER A 333 -14.58 -8.79 17.75
CA SER A 333 -14.39 -7.71 16.78
C SER A 333 -12.92 -7.48 16.44
N ILE A 334 -12.02 -7.49 17.43
CA ILE A 334 -10.55 -7.36 17.20
C ILE A 334 -10.05 -8.48 16.30
N LYS A 335 -10.43 -9.73 16.56
CA LYS A 335 -10.04 -10.88 15.74
C LYS A 335 -10.51 -10.74 14.29
N MET A 336 -11.76 -10.33 14.10
CA MET A 336 -12.34 -10.12 12.77
C MET A 336 -11.65 -8.95 12.05
N MET A 337 -11.43 -7.82 12.75
CA MET A 337 -10.73 -6.66 12.22
C MET A 337 -9.29 -7.03 11.81
N ALA A 338 -8.55 -7.76 12.65
CA ALA A 338 -7.18 -8.16 12.36
C ALA A 338 -7.09 -9.08 11.12
N ALA A 339 -8.02 -10.04 11.00
CA ALA A 339 -8.08 -10.90 9.81
C ALA A 339 -8.38 -10.09 8.53
N MET A 340 -9.33 -9.15 8.60
CA MET A 340 -9.67 -8.29 7.46
C MET A 340 -8.52 -7.34 7.12
N THR A 341 -7.86 -6.75 8.12
CA THR A 341 -6.69 -5.89 7.94
C THR A 341 -5.57 -6.60 7.18
N ALA A 342 -5.22 -7.82 7.62
CA ALA A 342 -4.18 -8.63 6.96
C ALA A 342 -4.56 -8.98 5.50
N GLN A 343 -5.83 -9.30 5.25
CA GLN A 343 -6.34 -9.59 3.93
C GLN A 343 -6.28 -8.38 3.00
N GLU A 344 -6.76 -7.22 3.45
CA GLU A 344 -6.76 -5.99 2.67
C GLU A 344 -5.35 -5.47 2.40
N PHE A 345 -4.47 -5.52 3.40
CA PHE A 345 -3.05 -5.20 3.25
C PHE A 345 -2.38 -6.02 2.14
N SER A 346 -2.67 -7.32 2.10
CA SER A 346 -2.05 -8.21 1.11
C SER A 346 -2.59 -8.03 -0.32
N ARG A 347 -3.86 -7.61 -0.46
CA ARG A 347 -4.57 -7.57 -1.74
C ARG A 347 -4.56 -6.22 -2.43
N GLN A 348 -4.61 -5.12 -1.65
CA GLN A 348 -4.80 -3.79 -2.19
C GLN A 348 -3.47 -3.09 -2.47
N ALA A 349 -3.44 -2.31 -3.55
CA ALA A 349 -2.33 -1.41 -3.82
C ALA A 349 -2.32 -0.25 -2.80
N GLY A 350 -1.12 0.26 -2.48
CA GLY A 350 -0.95 1.31 -1.48
C GLY A 350 -1.14 0.79 -0.05
N ALA A 351 -0.61 -0.41 0.21
CA ALA A 351 -0.57 -1.03 1.53
C ALA A 351 0.10 -0.09 2.56
N LEU A 352 -0.43 -0.07 3.79
CA LEU A 352 0.07 0.74 4.90
C LEU A 352 0.51 -0.15 6.07
N SER A 353 -0.45 -0.76 6.80
CA SER A 353 -0.13 -1.64 7.93
C SER A 353 -1.03 -2.88 7.94
N PRO A 354 -0.47 -4.09 8.15
CA PRO A 354 -1.25 -5.29 8.38
C PRO A 354 -1.74 -5.43 9.82
N ARG A 355 -1.44 -4.45 10.70
CA ARG A 355 -1.61 -4.52 12.14
C ARG A 355 -2.81 -3.72 12.62
N VAL A 356 -3.36 -4.13 13.76
CA VAL A 356 -4.38 -3.38 14.51
C VAL A 356 -3.72 -2.60 15.63
N MET A 357 -4.16 -1.37 15.79
CA MET A 357 -3.66 -0.40 16.74
C MET A 357 -4.75 -0.01 17.73
N PHE A 358 -4.31 0.48 18.89
CA PHE A 358 -5.17 1.05 19.91
C PHE A 358 -4.72 2.49 20.18
N SER A 359 -5.67 3.43 20.13
CA SER A 359 -5.44 4.84 20.47
C SER A 359 -6.14 5.18 21.77
N HIS A 360 -5.38 5.74 22.72
CA HIS A 360 -5.90 6.22 23.99
C HIS A 360 -4.99 7.33 24.54
N MET A 361 -5.57 8.42 25.02
CA MET A 361 -4.83 9.58 25.60
C MET A 361 -3.70 10.09 24.68
N SER A 362 -3.97 10.21 23.40
CA SER A 362 -3.01 10.65 22.36
C SER A 362 -1.83 9.69 22.12
N GLU A 363 -1.84 8.50 22.69
CA GLU A 363 -0.87 7.45 22.43
C GLU A 363 -1.47 6.43 21.45
N VAL A 364 -0.64 5.97 20.50
CA VAL A 364 -0.99 4.92 19.55
C VAL A 364 -0.09 3.72 19.82
N ILE A 365 -0.71 2.57 20.11
CA ILE A 365 -0.02 1.33 20.43
C ILE A 365 -0.41 0.26 19.42
N THR A 366 0.57 -0.30 18.73
CA THR A 366 0.40 -1.49 17.90
C THR A 366 0.31 -2.71 18.81
N PHE A 367 -0.74 -3.52 18.70
CA PHE A 367 -0.94 -4.66 19.59
C PHE A 367 -1.26 -5.98 18.88
N THR A 368 -1.20 -6.00 17.55
CA THR A 368 -1.25 -7.25 16.77
C THR A 368 -0.02 -7.40 15.92
N ASP A 369 0.39 -8.65 15.68
CA ASP A 369 1.48 -8.98 14.78
C ASP A 369 1.11 -10.17 13.90
N ILE A 370 1.76 -10.29 12.73
CA ILE A 370 1.57 -11.41 11.82
C ILE A 370 2.84 -12.24 11.82
N LYS A 371 2.75 -13.46 12.38
CA LYS A 371 3.85 -14.42 12.38
C LYS A 371 3.64 -15.47 11.31
N GLN A 372 4.66 -15.75 10.54
CA GLN A 372 4.68 -16.92 9.66
C GLN A 372 5.12 -18.14 10.46
N LYS A 373 4.28 -19.19 10.47
CA LYS A 373 4.66 -20.51 11.01
C LYS A 373 5.56 -21.23 10.02
N GLU A 374 6.36 -22.18 10.54
CA GLU A 374 7.16 -23.09 9.70
C GLU A 374 6.34 -23.85 8.65
N THR A 375 5.04 -23.98 8.87
CA THR A 375 4.07 -24.58 7.93
C THR A 375 3.67 -23.66 6.78
N GLY A 376 4.20 -22.43 6.70
CA GLY A 376 3.82 -21.41 5.71
C GLY A 376 2.47 -20.73 5.98
N LYS A 377 1.78 -21.05 7.10
CA LYS A 377 0.54 -20.39 7.49
C LYS A 377 0.83 -19.14 8.29
N ALA A 378 0.15 -18.05 7.95
CA ALA A 378 0.18 -16.83 8.77
C ALA A 378 -0.71 -17.02 10.02
N GLU A 379 -0.21 -16.56 11.17
CA GLU A 379 -0.94 -16.50 12.44
C GLU A 379 -0.94 -15.07 12.95
N ILE A 380 -2.10 -14.60 13.39
CA ILE A 380 -2.24 -13.28 14.01
C ILE A 380 -2.03 -13.46 15.51
N GLU A 381 -0.99 -12.83 16.04
CA GLU A 381 -0.76 -12.73 17.48
C GLU A 381 -1.38 -11.43 18.00
N ILE A 382 -2.06 -11.51 19.14
CA ILE A 382 -2.70 -10.37 19.78
C ILE A 382 -2.06 -10.17 21.15
N GLN A 383 -1.37 -9.03 21.35
CA GLN A 383 -0.69 -8.65 22.58
C GLN A 383 -1.25 -7.32 23.10
N PRO A 384 -2.45 -7.33 23.74
CA PRO A 384 -3.12 -6.10 24.13
C PRO A 384 -2.33 -5.37 25.24
N PRO A 385 -2.27 -4.01 25.21
CA PRO A 385 -1.75 -3.25 26.34
C PRO A 385 -2.62 -3.45 27.58
N ALA A 386 -2.07 -3.15 28.77
CA ALA A 386 -2.69 -3.46 30.06
C ALA A 386 -4.13 -2.97 30.16
N TYR A 387 -4.41 -1.74 29.76
CA TYR A 387 -5.75 -1.16 29.77
C TYR A 387 -6.75 -1.96 28.89
N LEU A 388 -6.35 -2.28 27.66
CA LEU A 388 -7.17 -3.08 26.75
C LEU A 388 -7.39 -4.50 27.29
N LEU A 389 -6.35 -5.10 27.89
CA LEU A 389 -6.44 -6.41 28.51
C LEU A 389 -7.43 -6.44 29.69
N GLU A 390 -7.46 -5.38 30.52
CA GLU A 390 -8.42 -5.23 31.61
C GLU A 390 -9.87 -5.23 31.05
N LYS A 391 -10.13 -4.43 30.02
CA LYS A 391 -11.45 -4.37 29.36
C LYS A 391 -11.87 -5.73 28.79
N LEU A 392 -10.95 -6.47 28.16
CA LEU A 392 -11.20 -7.78 27.59
C LEU A 392 -11.54 -8.87 28.65
N ASN A 393 -11.10 -8.68 29.90
CA ASN A 393 -11.30 -9.67 30.99
C ASN A 393 -12.48 -9.37 31.91
N ARG A 394 -13.20 -8.25 31.77
CA ARG A 394 -14.29 -7.88 32.70
C ARG A 394 -15.43 -8.88 32.77
N ASP A 395 -15.84 -9.48 31.66
CA ASP A 395 -16.87 -10.50 31.63
C ASP A 395 -16.53 -11.79 32.41
N LYS A 396 -15.22 -12.04 32.67
CA LYS A 396 -14.79 -13.26 33.39
C LYS A 396 -14.94 -13.15 34.89
N ASN A 397 -15.12 -11.94 35.43
CA ASN A 397 -15.18 -11.69 36.86
C ASN A 397 -16.60 -11.47 37.38
N GLU A 398 -17.60 -11.41 36.50
CA GLU A 398 -19.04 -11.26 36.88
C GLU A 398 -19.84 -12.59 36.81
N GLY A 399 -19.18 -13.70 36.52
CA GLY A 399 -19.77 -15.08 36.55
C GLY A 399 -19.12 -15.91 37.65
#